data_304663b2bd9f061b47bd1f21f4e70e05
#
_entry.id   304663b2bd9f061b47bd1f21f4e70e05
#
_cell.length_a   1.000
_cell.length_b   1.000
_cell.length_c   1.000
_cell.angle_alpha   90.00
_cell.angle_beta   90.00
_cell.angle_gamma   90.00
#
_symmetry.space_group_name_H-M   'P 1'
#
loop_
_entity.id
_entity.type
_entity.pdbx_description
1 polymer ?
#
loop_
_entity_poly.entity_id
_entity_poly.type
_entity_poly.pdbx_seq_one_letter_code
_entity_poly.pdbx_strand_id
1 'polypeptide(L)'
;LHIGENEILIYLASGWLRGQISVVGRNIFNLEPAIIAELSDENGIIVKTDDSWEYSNSRYITSEIYDGEIYDAGFEDSEFLISYKAHITDYPKSHLKAQNNEPIRIIDELEPIALFKTPKGETVIDFGQNMVGWVEFKVKGNKGDKVVLSFAEVLDKNNNFYNKNMRKAKNHIEYRLKGCQNEEYHPHFTFEGFRYVRVDKYPGEIDVKNFKGLVIHS
;
A
#
# COMPACT_ATOMS: atom_id res chain seq x y z
N LEU A 1 11.52 21.39 11.60
CA LEU A 1 12.69 21.90 10.86
C LEU A 1 13.88 22.00 11.80
N HIS A 2 15.08 21.76 11.29
CA HIS A 2 16.33 21.94 12.03
C HIS A 2 17.19 22.99 11.34
N ILE A 3 18.23 23.45 12.03
CA ILE A 3 19.20 24.41 11.45
C ILE A 3 19.98 23.67 10.36
N GLY A 4 20.04 24.24 9.16
CA GLY A 4 20.70 23.68 8.01
C GLY A 4 19.73 23.21 6.92
N GLU A 5 20.17 22.25 6.14
CA GLU A 5 19.39 21.70 5.03
C GLU A 5 18.26 20.79 5.54
N ASN A 6 17.07 20.93 4.96
CA ASN A 6 15.89 20.11 5.26
C ASN A 6 15.33 19.57 3.95
N GLU A 7 14.85 18.35 3.97
CA GLU A 7 14.20 17.70 2.82
C GLU A 7 12.73 17.43 3.14
N ILE A 8 11.87 17.64 2.16
CA ILE A 8 10.46 17.27 2.21
C ILE A 8 10.21 16.25 1.10
N LEU A 9 9.88 15.02 1.49
CA LEU A 9 9.57 13.93 0.59
C LEU A 9 8.08 13.61 0.67
N ILE A 10 7.40 13.57 -0.48
CA ILE A 10 5.98 13.29 -0.57
C ILE A 10 5.76 12.12 -1.53
N TYR A 11 5.17 11.03 -1.04
CA TYR A 11 4.80 9.87 -1.84
C TYR A 11 3.39 10.06 -2.41
N LEU A 12 3.23 9.77 -3.69
CA LEU A 12 1.96 9.79 -4.39
C LEU A 12 1.61 8.40 -4.91
N ALA A 13 0.38 8.00 -4.73
CA ALA A 13 -0.17 6.76 -5.27
C ALA A 13 -1.39 7.04 -6.16
N SER A 14 -1.77 6.07 -6.98
CA SER A 14 -2.84 6.23 -7.96
C SER A 14 -4.23 6.40 -7.34
N GLY A 15 -4.49 5.74 -6.20
CA GLY A 15 -5.80 5.72 -5.56
C GLY A 15 -6.92 5.38 -6.54
N TRP A 16 -8.11 5.98 -6.34
CA TRP A 16 -9.22 5.88 -7.30
C TRP A 16 -9.04 6.78 -8.51
N LEU A 17 -8.27 7.85 -8.40
CA LEU A 17 -8.17 8.85 -9.46
C LEU A 17 -7.53 8.30 -10.74
N ARG A 18 -6.50 7.48 -10.61
CA ARG A 18 -5.74 6.90 -11.72
C ARG A 18 -5.69 5.37 -11.70
N GLY A 19 -6.08 4.75 -10.59
CA GLY A 19 -6.13 3.31 -10.44
C GLY A 19 -7.23 2.67 -11.29
N GLN A 20 -7.33 1.37 -11.19
CA GLN A 20 -8.40 0.58 -11.82
C GLN A 20 -9.75 0.91 -11.16
N ILE A 21 -10.75 1.21 -11.94
CA ILE A 21 -12.13 1.37 -11.47
C ILE A 21 -12.98 0.24 -12.07
N SER A 22 -13.24 -0.77 -11.28
CA SER A 22 -14.09 -1.92 -11.64
C SER A 22 -13.77 -2.45 -13.05
N VAL A 23 -14.77 -2.53 -13.92
CA VAL A 23 -14.65 -2.98 -15.32
C VAL A 23 -14.34 -1.85 -16.29
N VAL A 24 -14.39 -0.60 -15.84
CA VAL A 24 -14.30 0.60 -16.70
C VAL A 24 -12.87 0.81 -17.20
N GLY A 25 -11.87 0.66 -16.34
CA GLY A 25 -10.46 0.80 -16.73
C GLY A 25 -9.64 1.65 -15.76
N ARG A 26 -8.39 1.92 -16.16
CA ARG A 26 -7.44 2.76 -15.43
C ARG A 26 -7.44 4.17 -15.99
N ASN A 27 -7.13 5.13 -15.12
CA ASN A 27 -6.98 6.55 -15.46
C ASN A 27 -8.10 7.06 -16.38
N ILE A 28 -9.35 6.67 -16.08
CA ILE A 28 -10.51 7.00 -16.92
C ILE A 28 -10.78 8.51 -16.99
N PHE A 29 -10.26 9.26 -16.02
CA PHE A 29 -10.35 10.74 -16.01
C PHE A 29 -9.23 11.40 -16.79
N ASN A 30 -8.27 10.64 -17.32
CA ASN A 30 -7.10 11.11 -18.05
C ASN A 30 -6.35 12.26 -17.33
N LEU A 31 -6.13 12.09 -16.03
CA LEU A 31 -5.48 13.07 -15.18
C LEU A 31 -4.04 12.67 -14.87
N GLU A 32 -3.16 13.66 -14.83
CA GLU A 32 -1.81 13.51 -14.29
C GLU A 32 -1.82 13.67 -12.76
N PRO A 33 -0.92 12.98 -12.02
CA PRO A 33 -0.80 13.19 -10.60
C PRO A 33 -0.34 14.63 -10.36
N ALA A 34 -0.99 15.29 -9.43
CA ALA A 34 -0.62 16.63 -9.03
C ALA A 34 -0.70 16.76 -7.50
N ILE A 35 0.08 17.67 -6.97
CA ILE A 35 0.12 17.97 -5.53
C ILE A 35 0.12 19.48 -5.33
N ILE A 36 -0.50 19.89 -4.24
CA ILE A 36 -0.34 21.23 -3.67
C ILE A 36 -0.03 21.06 -2.18
N ALA A 37 1.06 21.64 -1.76
CA ALA A 37 1.49 21.63 -0.36
C ALA A 37 2.10 22.98 0.01
N GLU A 38 1.90 23.39 1.25
CA GLU A 38 2.47 24.58 1.85
C GLU A 38 2.86 24.27 3.29
N LEU A 39 4.04 24.69 3.68
CA LEU A 39 4.52 24.68 5.05
C LEU A 39 4.70 26.14 5.49
N SER A 40 4.02 26.54 6.54
CA SER A 40 4.09 27.88 7.11
C SER A 40 4.26 27.86 8.62
N ASP A 41 4.75 28.94 9.19
CA ASP A 41 4.83 29.21 10.62
C ASP A 41 4.18 30.58 10.95
N GLU A 42 4.38 31.08 12.15
CA GLU A 42 3.88 32.38 12.60
C GLU A 42 4.45 33.58 11.81
N ASN A 43 5.58 33.42 11.12
CA ASN A 43 6.24 34.45 10.32
C ASN A 43 5.84 34.40 8.84
N GLY A 44 5.13 33.36 8.41
CA GLY A 44 4.65 33.23 7.03
C GLY A 44 5.00 31.89 6.38
N ILE A 45 4.96 31.88 5.04
CA ILE A 45 5.24 30.70 4.23
C ILE A 45 6.74 30.40 4.26
N ILE A 46 7.11 29.20 4.69
CA ILE A 46 8.49 28.69 4.67
C ILE A 46 8.79 28.07 3.29
N VAL A 47 7.90 27.20 2.83
CA VAL A 47 8.03 26.53 1.53
C VAL A 47 6.65 26.17 0.98
N LYS A 48 6.51 26.22 -0.32
CA LYS A 48 5.33 25.74 -1.05
C LYS A 48 5.75 24.99 -2.31
N THR A 49 4.86 24.17 -2.83
CA THR A 49 5.07 23.51 -4.11
C THR A 49 5.10 24.50 -5.26
N ASP A 50 6.13 24.40 -6.11
CA ASP A 50 6.32 25.16 -7.33
C ASP A 50 7.15 24.34 -8.35
N ASP A 51 7.64 24.97 -9.41
CA ASP A 51 8.44 24.34 -10.48
C ASP A 51 9.90 24.04 -10.09
N SER A 52 10.32 24.41 -8.88
CA SER A 52 11.62 24.02 -8.34
C SER A 52 11.64 22.57 -7.83
N TRP A 53 10.47 22.02 -7.56
CA TRP A 53 10.34 20.65 -7.08
C TRP A 53 10.71 19.62 -8.14
N GLU A 54 11.12 18.45 -7.68
CA GLU A 54 11.47 17.33 -8.52
C GLU A 54 10.67 16.10 -8.13
N TYR A 55 10.48 15.17 -9.06
CA TYR A 55 9.87 13.89 -8.79
C TYR A 55 10.68 12.75 -9.40
N SER A 56 10.58 11.58 -8.83
CA SER A 56 11.24 10.36 -9.30
C SER A 56 10.33 9.15 -9.11
N ASN A 57 10.74 8.03 -9.66
CA ASN A 57 10.17 6.75 -9.28
C ASN A 57 10.45 6.45 -7.81
N SER A 58 9.69 5.56 -7.21
CA SER A 58 9.83 5.19 -5.80
C SER A 58 9.79 3.68 -5.61
N ARG A 59 9.97 3.23 -4.37
CA ARG A 59 9.82 1.82 -3.98
C ARG A 59 8.40 1.29 -4.17
N TYR A 60 7.40 2.16 -4.30
CA TYR A 60 6.04 1.81 -4.68
C TYR A 60 5.95 1.64 -6.19
N ILE A 61 6.19 0.40 -6.66
CA ILE A 61 6.13 0.08 -8.10
C ILE A 61 4.72 0.27 -8.64
N THR A 62 3.74 -0.20 -7.88
CA THR A 62 2.32 0.10 -8.10
C THR A 62 1.62 0.18 -6.75
N SER A 63 0.69 1.12 -6.60
CA SER A 63 -0.20 1.14 -5.44
C SER A 63 -1.52 1.78 -5.82
N GLU A 64 -2.60 1.03 -5.61
CA GLU A 64 -3.97 1.45 -5.90
C GLU A 64 -4.97 0.60 -5.14
N ILE A 65 -6.17 1.11 -4.95
CA ILE A 65 -7.17 0.48 -4.09
C ILE A 65 -7.71 -0.83 -4.67
N TYR A 66 -7.87 -0.93 -5.99
CA TYR A 66 -8.52 -2.07 -6.64
C TYR A 66 -7.59 -3.27 -6.87
N ASP A 67 -6.35 -3.02 -7.22
CA ASP A 67 -5.38 -4.08 -7.55
C ASP A 67 -4.38 -4.37 -6.43
N GLY A 68 -4.28 -3.49 -5.43
CA GLY A 68 -3.36 -3.64 -4.31
C GLY A 68 -2.03 -2.94 -4.50
N GLU A 69 -0.97 -3.46 -3.90
CA GLU A 69 0.32 -2.78 -3.84
C GLU A 69 1.48 -3.73 -4.17
N ILE A 70 2.44 -3.22 -4.95
CA ILE A 70 3.74 -3.85 -5.18
C ILE A 70 4.80 -2.89 -4.66
N TYR A 71 5.53 -3.31 -3.64
CA TYR A 71 6.60 -2.55 -3.02
C TYR A 71 7.94 -3.27 -3.16
N ASP A 72 8.98 -2.55 -3.59
CA ASP A 72 10.33 -3.07 -3.73
C ASP A 72 11.25 -2.40 -2.70
N ALA A 73 11.49 -3.09 -1.57
CA ALA A 73 12.40 -2.60 -0.55
C ALA A 73 13.86 -2.61 -0.99
N GLY A 74 14.18 -3.41 -2.01
CA GLY A 74 15.50 -3.49 -2.61
C GLY A 74 15.78 -2.41 -3.66
N PHE A 75 14.79 -1.57 -3.98
CA PHE A 75 14.96 -0.40 -4.85
C PHE A 75 16.03 0.53 -4.24
N GLU A 76 17.12 0.75 -4.97
CA GLU A 76 18.29 1.44 -4.45
C GLU A 76 18.13 2.96 -4.53
N ASP A 77 18.76 3.66 -3.58
CA ASP A 77 18.72 5.13 -3.56
C ASP A 77 19.37 5.74 -4.83
N SER A 78 20.27 5.00 -5.50
CA SER A 78 20.81 5.39 -6.80
C SER A 78 19.76 5.46 -7.92
N GLU A 79 18.66 4.73 -7.80
CA GLU A 79 17.55 4.75 -8.76
C GLU A 79 16.65 6.00 -8.58
N PHE A 80 16.74 6.68 -7.41
CA PHE A 80 16.15 8.01 -7.20
C PHE A 80 16.94 9.13 -7.87
N LEU A 81 18.17 8.88 -8.36
CA LEU A 81 19.00 9.89 -9.03
C LEU A 81 18.42 10.34 -10.38
N ILE A 82 17.50 9.59 -10.96
CA ILE A 82 16.77 10.03 -12.14
C ILE A 82 15.57 10.83 -11.68
N SER A 83 15.76 12.14 -11.53
CA SER A 83 14.69 13.05 -11.20
C SER A 83 14.20 13.82 -12.42
N TYR A 84 12.95 14.24 -12.36
CA TYR A 84 12.30 15.06 -13.38
C TYR A 84 11.79 16.34 -12.72
N LYS A 85 11.85 17.44 -13.43
CA LYS A 85 11.30 18.70 -12.94
C LYS A 85 9.78 18.64 -12.90
N ALA A 86 9.20 19.10 -11.79
CA ALA A 86 7.78 19.35 -11.70
C ALA A 86 7.39 20.54 -12.60
N HIS A 87 6.14 20.59 -13.01
CA HIS A 87 5.59 21.73 -13.73
C HIS A 87 4.28 22.18 -13.09
N ILE A 88 4.01 23.48 -13.18
CA ILE A 88 2.80 24.07 -12.64
C ILE A 88 1.63 23.67 -13.52
N THR A 89 0.53 23.28 -12.89
CA THR A 89 -0.74 22.96 -13.56
C THR A 89 -1.82 23.99 -13.22
N ASP A 90 -2.77 24.18 -14.12
CA ASP A 90 -3.88 25.13 -13.96
C ASP A 90 -5.13 24.49 -13.33
N TYR A 91 -4.96 23.53 -12.43
CA TYR A 91 -6.10 22.98 -11.70
C TYR A 91 -6.82 24.07 -10.89
N PRO A 92 -8.17 24.12 -10.96
CA PRO A 92 -8.93 25.16 -10.29
C PRO A 92 -8.84 25.01 -8.76
N LYS A 93 -8.11 25.91 -8.13
CA LYS A 93 -7.93 25.94 -6.67
C LYS A 93 -9.23 26.24 -5.90
N SER A 94 -10.25 26.80 -6.58
CA SER A 94 -11.58 27.01 -6.01
C SER A 94 -12.31 25.73 -5.58
N HIS A 95 -11.86 24.57 -6.06
CA HIS A 95 -12.40 23.26 -5.67
C HIS A 95 -11.74 22.67 -4.43
N LEU A 96 -10.67 23.28 -3.93
CA LEU A 96 -10.02 22.83 -2.70
C LEU A 96 -10.95 23.01 -1.50
N LYS A 97 -11.11 21.96 -0.72
CA LYS A 97 -11.90 21.94 0.51
C LYS A 97 -11.11 21.26 1.61
N ALA A 98 -11.28 21.74 2.83
CA ALA A 98 -10.75 21.03 3.99
C ALA A 98 -11.38 19.65 4.09
N GLN A 99 -10.59 18.67 4.52
CA GLN A 99 -11.09 17.33 4.83
C GLN A 99 -11.99 17.42 6.07
N ASN A 100 -13.24 16.98 5.92
CA ASN A 100 -14.21 16.98 7.00
C ASN A 100 -14.38 15.59 7.66
N ASN A 101 -13.84 14.54 7.03
CA ASN A 101 -13.94 13.18 7.55
C ASN A 101 -12.89 12.94 8.61
N GLU A 102 -13.22 12.11 9.59
CA GLU A 102 -12.23 11.59 10.53
C GLU A 102 -11.10 10.88 9.78
N PRO A 103 -9.84 11.05 10.21
CA PRO A 103 -8.72 10.35 9.60
C PRO A 103 -8.84 8.84 9.80
N ILE A 104 -8.54 8.08 8.77
CA ILE A 104 -8.38 6.62 8.88
C ILE A 104 -7.18 6.33 9.78
N ARG A 105 -7.38 5.47 10.77
CA ARG A 105 -6.35 5.07 11.74
C ARG A 105 -6.39 3.58 11.97
N ILE A 106 -5.29 3.02 12.44
CA ILE A 106 -5.26 1.67 13.03
C ILE A 106 -5.98 1.78 14.38
N ILE A 107 -7.04 1.00 14.54
CA ILE A 107 -7.89 1.04 15.75
C ILE A 107 -7.82 -0.25 16.55
N ASP A 108 -7.40 -1.35 15.92
CA ASP A 108 -7.25 -2.64 16.58
C ASP A 108 -6.20 -3.49 15.85
N GLU A 109 -5.66 -4.48 16.55
CA GLU A 109 -4.69 -5.43 16.05
C GLU A 109 -5.19 -6.85 16.31
N LEU A 110 -5.23 -7.68 15.27
CA LEU A 110 -5.71 -9.04 15.35
C LEU A 110 -4.56 -10.03 15.13
N GLU A 111 -4.38 -10.93 16.09
CA GLU A 111 -3.51 -12.08 15.91
C GLU A 111 -4.22 -13.16 15.09
N PRO A 112 -3.53 -13.84 14.16
CA PRO A 112 -4.10 -14.98 13.46
C PRO A 112 -4.50 -16.10 14.42
N ILE A 113 -5.66 -16.69 14.21
CA ILE A 113 -6.17 -17.81 15.02
C ILE A 113 -5.78 -19.17 14.44
N ALA A 114 -5.45 -19.24 13.14
CA ALA A 114 -5.05 -20.49 12.48
C ALA A 114 -4.17 -20.25 11.25
N LEU A 115 -3.31 -21.24 11.00
CA LEU A 115 -2.58 -21.45 9.73
C LEU A 115 -2.90 -22.85 9.25
N PHE A 116 -3.41 -23.02 8.06
CA PHE A 116 -3.80 -24.32 7.55
C PHE A 116 -3.61 -24.46 6.03
N LYS A 117 -3.66 -25.71 5.56
CA LYS A 117 -3.73 -26.03 4.13
C LYS A 117 -5.19 -26.26 3.74
N THR A 118 -5.63 -25.64 2.66
CA THR A 118 -6.94 -25.95 2.07
C THR A 118 -6.91 -27.31 1.37
N PRO A 119 -8.08 -27.90 1.02
CA PRO A 119 -8.13 -29.13 0.22
C PRO A 119 -7.38 -29.05 -1.12
N LYS A 120 -7.21 -27.84 -1.67
CA LYS A 120 -6.40 -27.58 -2.89
C LYS A 120 -4.91 -27.40 -2.59
N GLY A 121 -4.47 -27.47 -1.33
CA GLY A 121 -3.08 -27.29 -0.92
C GLY A 121 -2.64 -25.85 -0.75
N GLU A 122 -3.56 -24.87 -0.81
CA GLU A 122 -3.27 -23.45 -0.57
C GLU A 122 -2.94 -23.23 0.91
N THR A 123 -1.93 -22.41 1.20
CA THR A 123 -1.59 -22.03 2.58
C THR A 123 -2.41 -20.80 2.95
N VAL A 124 -3.22 -20.91 3.99
CA VAL A 124 -4.16 -19.86 4.40
C VAL A 124 -4.03 -19.54 5.88
N ILE A 125 -3.99 -18.26 6.18
CA ILE A 125 -4.05 -17.68 7.52
C ILE A 125 -5.51 -17.25 7.77
N ASP A 126 -6.08 -17.62 8.93
CA ASP A 126 -7.40 -17.16 9.40
C ASP A 126 -7.23 -16.17 10.55
N PHE A 127 -7.74 -14.96 10.42
CA PHE A 127 -7.77 -13.94 11.47
C PHE A 127 -9.00 -14.01 12.39
N GLY A 128 -9.90 -14.97 12.13
CA GLY A 128 -11.06 -15.23 13.01
C GLY A 128 -12.27 -14.35 12.76
N GLN A 129 -12.07 -13.12 12.28
CA GLN A 129 -13.15 -12.20 11.93
C GLN A 129 -12.85 -11.47 10.61
N ASN A 130 -13.91 -11.05 9.92
CA ASN A 130 -13.77 -10.17 8.76
C ASN A 130 -13.43 -8.75 9.22
N MET A 131 -12.48 -8.12 8.53
CA MET A 131 -12.00 -6.77 8.83
C MET A 131 -11.73 -5.99 7.55
N VAL A 132 -11.61 -4.69 7.67
CA VAL A 132 -10.96 -3.82 6.69
C VAL A 132 -9.63 -3.40 7.27
N GLY A 133 -8.55 -3.54 6.50
CA GLY A 133 -7.23 -3.22 7.02
C GLY A 133 -6.08 -3.73 6.19
N TRP A 134 -4.99 -3.95 6.88
CA TRP A 134 -3.74 -4.46 6.33
C TRP A 134 -3.29 -5.72 7.03
N VAL A 135 -2.46 -6.49 6.37
CA VAL A 135 -1.62 -7.50 7.02
C VAL A 135 -0.22 -6.92 7.17
N GLU A 136 0.20 -6.75 8.41
CA GLU A 136 1.60 -6.55 8.75
C GLU A 136 2.28 -7.91 8.85
N PHE A 137 3.51 -7.98 8.33
CA PHE A 137 4.28 -9.21 8.43
C PHE A 137 5.77 -8.91 8.68
N LYS A 138 6.42 -9.86 9.35
CA LYS A 138 7.88 -9.91 9.53
C LYS A 138 8.45 -11.01 8.66
N VAL A 139 9.57 -10.74 8.00
CA VAL A 139 10.16 -11.68 7.06
C VAL A 139 11.67 -11.56 7.06
N LYS A 140 12.32 -12.70 6.76
CA LYS A 140 13.76 -12.81 6.53
C LYS A 140 13.99 -13.59 5.24
N GLY A 141 14.85 -13.05 4.37
CA GLY A 141 15.19 -13.71 3.10
C GLY A 141 16.32 -12.97 2.38
N ASN A 142 16.58 -13.37 1.16
CA ASN A 142 17.58 -12.73 0.32
C ASN A 142 17.00 -11.53 -0.44
N LYS A 143 17.87 -10.64 -0.92
CA LYS A 143 17.46 -9.55 -1.81
C LYS A 143 16.72 -10.11 -3.02
N GLY A 144 15.53 -9.58 -3.27
CA GLY A 144 14.65 -9.97 -4.37
C GLY A 144 13.72 -11.15 -4.08
N ASP A 145 13.86 -11.84 -2.93
CA ASP A 145 12.80 -12.75 -2.45
C ASP A 145 11.50 -11.98 -2.26
N LYS A 146 10.38 -12.69 -2.26
CA LYS A 146 9.06 -12.04 -2.25
C LYS A 146 8.16 -12.62 -1.17
N VAL A 147 7.43 -11.72 -0.52
CA VAL A 147 6.18 -12.06 0.16
C VAL A 147 5.04 -11.69 -0.77
N VAL A 148 4.13 -12.63 -1.03
CA VAL A 148 2.96 -12.42 -1.89
C VAL A 148 1.73 -12.91 -1.16
N LEU A 149 0.77 -12.00 -0.95
CA LEU A 149 -0.46 -12.24 -0.22
C LEU A 149 -1.68 -11.96 -1.09
N SER A 150 -2.68 -12.82 -0.99
CA SER A 150 -4.02 -12.62 -1.57
C SER A 150 -5.07 -12.69 -0.47
N PHE A 151 -6.15 -11.94 -0.61
CA PHE A 151 -7.14 -11.71 0.44
C PHE A 151 -8.51 -12.27 0.07
N ALA A 152 -9.25 -12.74 1.07
CA ALA A 152 -10.63 -13.19 0.91
C ALA A 152 -11.42 -13.02 2.21
N GLU A 153 -12.70 -12.72 2.07
CA GLU A 153 -13.63 -12.62 3.20
C GLU A 153 -14.18 -13.98 3.65
N VAL A 154 -14.26 -14.93 2.71
CA VAL A 154 -14.86 -16.26 2.94
C VAL A 154 -14.07 -17.34 2.23
N LEU A 155 -14.23 -18.57 2.67
CA LEU A 155 -13.85 -19.78 1.94
C LEU A 155 -15.01 -20.25 1.05
N ASP A 156 -14.70 -21.03 0.01
CA ASP A 156 -15.75 -21.68 -0.79
C ASP A 156 -16.44 -22.83 -0.01
N LYS A 157 -17.50 -23.37 -0.59
CA LYS A 157 -18.26 -24.49 0.02
C LYS A 157 -17.43 -25.76 0.27
N ASN A 158 -16.23 -25.85 -0.30
CA ASN A 158 -15.30 -26.94 -0.12
C ASN A 158 -14.12 -26.55 0.77
N ASN A 159 -14.21 -25.44 1.51
CA ASN A 159 -13.18 -24.88 2.37
C ASN A 159 -11.86 -24.51 1.63
N ASN A 160 -11.94 -24.13 0.36
CA ASN A 160 -10.82 -23.56 -0.35
C ASN A 160 -10.87 -22.04 -0.32
N PHE A 161 -9.73 -21.40 -0.53
CA PHE A 161 -9.63 -19.95 -0.64
C PHE A 161 -10.54 -19.42 -1.77
N TYR A 162 -11.31 -18.36 -1.50
CA TYR A 162 -12.30 -17.86 -2.44
C TYR A 162 -12.27 -16.34 -2.54
N ASN A 163 -11.78 -15.84 -3.67
CA ASN A 163 -11.75 -14.40 -3.99
C ASN A 163 -12.46 -14.05 -5.32
N LYS A 164 -13.22 -14.97 -5.90
CA LYS A 164 -13.94 -14.71 -7.17
C LYS A 164 -15.03 -13.66 -7.04
N ASN A 165 -15.53 -13.41 -5.84
CA ASN A 165 -16.46 -12.32 -5.53
C ASN A 165 -15.83 -10.94 -5.72
N MET A 166 -14.51 -10.82 -5.67
CA MET A 166 -13.76 -9.59 -5.96
C MET A 166 -13.74 -9.25 -7.47
N ARG A 167 -14.29 -10.11 -8.32
CA ARG A 167 -14.42 -9.93 -9.77
C ARG A 167 -13.06 -9.75 -10.45
N LYS A 168 -12.74 -8.51 -10.88
CA LYS A 168 -11.47 -8.17 -11.57
C LYS A 168 -10.43 -7.55 -10.64
N ALA A 169 -10.77 -7.23 -9.40
CA ALA A 169 -9.81 -6.75 -8.43
C ALA A 169 -8.76 -7.84 -8.16
N LYS A 170 -7.50 -7.49 -8.20
CA LYS A 170 -6.42 -8.45 -7.92
C LYS A 170 -6.34 -8.77 -6.45
N ASN A 171 -6.66 -7.79 -5.61
CA ASN A 171 -6.67 -7.96 -4.16
C ASN A 171 -5.37 -8.59 -3.67
N HIS A 172 -4.24 -7.92 -3.97
CA HIS A 172 -2.92 -8.54 -3.99
C HIS A 172 -1.85 -7.61 -3.43
N ILE A 173 -1.01 -8.13 -2.55
CA ILE A 173 0.15 -7.44 -2.03
C ILE A 173 1.41 -8.23 -2.42
N GLU A 174 2.37 -7.56 -3.02
CA GLU A 174 3.72 -8.08 -3.27
C GLU A 174 4.75 -7.18 -2.60
N TYR A 175 5.54 -7.77 -1.72
CA TYR A 175 6.70 -7.14 -1.11
C TYR A 175 7.96 -7.83 -1.61
N ARG A 176 8.91 -7.06 -2.15
CA ARG A 176 10.22 -7.55 -2.59
C ARG A 176 11.25 -7.19 -1.54
N LEU A 177 11.95 -8.18 -1.01
CA LEU A 177 12.88 -8.01 0.09
C LEU A 177 14.15 -7.25 -0.33
N LYS A 178 14.61 -6.40 0.56
CA LYS A 178 15.94 -5.77 0.48
C LYS A 178 17.07 -6.75 0.78
N GLY A 179 16.79 -7.82 1.55
CA GLY A 179 17.76 -8.82 1.96
C GLY A 179 18.40 -8.52 3.32
N CYS A 180 17.67 -7.85 4.20
CA CYS A 180 18.08 -7.61 5.59
C CYS A 180 17.72 -8.77 6.50
N GLN A 181 18.30 -8.79 7.72
CA GLN A 181 18.08 -9.84 8.71
C GLN A 181 16.62 -9.95 9.17
N ASN A 182 15.93 -8.80 9.29
CA ASN A 182 14.53 -8.72 9.67
C ASN A 182 13.92 -7.55 8.90
N GLU A 183 12.92 -7.83 8.11
CA GLU A 183 12.13 -6.85 7.40
C GLU A 183 10.69 -6.91 7.91
N GLU A 184 10.08 -5.75 8.11
CA GLU A 184 8.71 -5.61 8.56
C GLU A 184 7.99 -4.69 7.59
N TYR A 185 6.79 -5.05 7.21
CA TYR A 185 6.04 -4.30 6.21
C TYR A 185 4.53 -4.48 6.37
N HIS A 186 3.80 -3.42 6.08
CA HIS A 186 2.38 -3.41 5.74
C HIS A 186 2.14 -2.44 4.58
N PRO A 187 1.09 -2.61 3.78
CA PRO A 187 0.75 -1.67 2.69
C PRO A 187 0.47 -0.26 3.21
N HIS A 188 0.63 0.76 2.34
CA HIS A 188 0.46 2.15 2.73
C HIS A 188 -0.66 2.87 1.98
N PHE A 189 -0.86 2.59 0.69
CA PHE A 189 -1.80 3.34 -0.16
C PHE A 189 -2.93 2.48 -0.72
N THR A 190 -3.15 1.32 -0.14
CA THR A 190 -4.27 0.42 -0.40
C THR A 190 -4.81 -0.11 0.92
N PHE A 191 -5.93 -0.79 0.88
CA PHE A 191 -6.49 -1.55 1.99
C PHE A 191 -7.34 -2.69 1.43
N GLU A 192 -7.56 -3.71 2.25
CA GLU A 192 -8.28 -4.91 1.85
C GLU A 192 -9.40 -5.23 2.85
N GLY A 193 -10.51 -5.79 2.34
CA GLY A 193 -11.53 -6.44 3.15
C GLY A 193 -11.25 -7.94 3.21
N PHE A 194 -11.00 -8.50 4.40
CA PHE A 194 -10.62 -9.90 4.52
C PHE A 194 -10.84 -10.49 5.91
N ARG A 195 -10.95 -11.80 5.95
CA ARG A 195 -10.75 -12.66 7.10
C ARG A 195 -9.61 -13.66 6.82
N TYR A 196 -9.51 -14.12 5.58
CA TYR A 196 -8.56 -15.14 5.16
C TYR A 196 -7.48 -14.54 4.28
N VAL A 197 -6.23 -14.91 4.54
CA VAL A 197 -5.08 -14.49 3.74
C VAL A 197 -4.38 -15.73 3.19
N ARG A 198 -4.34 -15.86 1.87
CA ARG A 198 -3.56 -16.88 1.22
C ARG A 198 -2.13 -16.38 1.04
N VAL A 199 -1.18 -17.16 1.53
CA VAL A 199 0.25 -16.90 1.35
C VAL A 199 0.68 -17.57 0.05
N ASP A 200 0.77 -16.78 -1.02
CA ASP A 200 1.14 -17.26 -2.36
C ASP A 200 2.65 -17.46 -2.49
N LYS A 201 3.44 -16.59 -1.83
CA LYS A 201 4.89 -16.71 -1.69
C LYS A 201 5.35 -16.21 -0.33
N TYR A 202 6.33 -16.88 0.23
CA TYR A 202 7.02 -16.47 1.44
C TYR A 202 8.39 -17.16 1.48
N PRO A 203 9.49 -16.44 1.76
CA PRO A 203 10.80 -17.06 1.86
C PRO A 203 10.92 -17.87 3.17
N GLY A 204 11.23 -19.14 3.04
CA GLY A 204 11.39 -20.05 4.18
C GLY A 204 10.07 -20.59 4.74
N GLU A 205 10.09 -20.97 6.01
CA GLU A 205 8.95 -21.52 6.73
C GLU A 205 8.03 -20.39 7.23
N ILE A 206 6.73 -20.59 7.11
CA ILE A 206 5.73 -19.62 7.58
C ILE A 206 5.47 -19.86 9.07
N ASP A 207 5.88 -18.91 9.90
CA ASP A 207 5.44 -18.81 11.29
C ASP A 207 4.28 -17.78 11.36
N VAL A 208 3.13 -18.25 11.83
CA VAL A 208 1.93 -17.40 11.96
C VAL A 208 2.15 -16.18 12.86
N LYS A 209 3.06 -16.27 13.82
CA LYS A 209 3.45 -15.15 14.70
C LYS A 209 4.13 -13.98 13.98
N ASN A 210 4.56 -14.20 12.75
CA ASN A 210 5.11 -13.16 11.92
C ASN A 210 4.04 -12.33 11.18
N PHE A 211 2.76 -12.62 11.42
CA PHE A 211 1.65 -11.92 10.76
C PHE A 211 0.71 -11.30 11.77
N LYS A 212 0.24 -10.12 11.47
CA LYS A 212 -0.74 -9.38 12.28
C LYS A 212 -1.75 -8.69 11.36
N GLY A 213 -3.00 -8.72 11.72
CA GLY A 213 -4.04 -7.94 11.06
C GLY A 213 -4.17 -6.57 11.71
N LEU A 214 -3.98 -5.50 10.94
CA LEU A 214 -4.15 -4.12 11.38
C LEU A 214 -5.53 -3.65 10.93
N VAL A 215 -6.47 -3.50 11.86
CA VAL A 215 -7.83 -3.04 11.57
C VAL A 215 -7.83 -1.53 11.42
N ILE A 216 -8.36 -1.03 10.30
CA ILE A 216 -8.43 0.41 10.03
C ILE A 216 -9.87 0.87 9.79
N HIS A 217 -10.18 2.04 10.33
CA HIS A 217 -11.36 2.82 9.94
C HIS A 217 -11.24 4.29 10.39
N SER A 218 -12.18 5.11 9.95
CA SER A 218 -12.39 6.49 10.42
C SER A 218 -13.33 6.56 11.59
#